data_d3fdc94c4da0c57c8b232b444eb07172
#
_entry.id   d3fdc94c4da0c57c8b232b444eb07172
#
_cell.length_a   1.000
_cell.length_b   1.000
_cell.length_c   1.000
_cell.angle_alpha   90.00
_cell.angle_beta   90.00
_cell.angle_gamma   90.00
#
_symmetry.space_group_name_H-M   'P 1'
#
loop_
_entity.id
_entity.type
_entity.pdbx_description
1 polymer ?
#
loop_
_entity_poly.entity_id
_entity_poly.type
_entity_poly.pdbx_seq_one_letter_code
_entity_poly.pdbx_strand_id
1 'polypeptide(L)'
;MSTAETKPASPAASVPATQSLSIAYNEKEDRLLLTLSAKDVRLRLLLTRRLAGGLINALADLLAKTSPGAQQASQDVRESMVLFEHHDAVQAAARRNAATGAQPKVDATAPPKLLPPVLLAAVDIGRKGERFTLVFKGPQQALASFLASRHELHQVLDMLRSKTVSAGWALSIDAGWLDAGAAKLRMN
;
A
#
# COMPACT_ATOMS: atom_id res chain seq x y z
N MET A 1 3.53 47.36 -28.53
CA MET A 1 3.85 46.90 -27.17
C MET A 1 2.66 46.04 -26.72
N SER A 2 2.78 44.75 -26.87
CA SER A 2 1.70 43.79 -26.57
C SER A 2 2.07 43.04 -25.29
N THR A 3 1.39 43.31 -24.20
CA THR A 3 1.54 42.69 -22.92
C THR A 3 0.85 41.32 -22.97
N ALA A 4 1.65 40.24 -22.95
CA ALA A 4 1.16 38.88 -22.82
C ALA A 4 0.67 38.65 -21.38
N GLU A 5 -0.63 38.46 -21.24
CA GLU A 5 -1.32 38.12 -19.98
C GLU A 5 -1.03 36.65 -19.62
N THR A 6 -0.21 36.47 -18.60
CA THR A 6 0.10 35.17 -18.06
C THR A 6 -1.12 34.67 -17.29
N LYS A 7 -1.85 33.71 -17.88
CA LYS A 7 -2.95 32.98 -17.24
C LYS A 7 -2.46 32.29 -15.96
N PRO A 8 -3.06 32.56 -14.79
CA PRO A 8 -2.66 31.88 -13.55
C PRO A 8 -2.97 30.38 -13.66
N ALA A 9 -1.99 29.56 -13.32
CA ALA A 9 -2.13 28.11 -13.23
C ALA A 9 -3.27 27.76 -12.27
N SER A 10 -4.21 26.95 -12.74
CA SER A 10 -5.27 26.36 -11.89
C SER A 10 -4.68 25.75 -10.64
N PRO A 11 -5.31 25.95 -9.46
CA PRO A 11 -4.84 25.31 -8.24
C PRO A 11 -4.91 23.79 -8.44
N ALA A 12 -3.79 23.13 -8.25
CA ALA A 12 -3.69 21.67 -8.27
C ALA A 12 -4.76 21.12 -7.31
N ALA A 13 -5.75 20.41 -7.84
CA ALA A 13 -6.81 19.80 -7.05
C ALA A 13 -6.14 18.96 -5.95
N SER A 14 -6.41 19.29 -4.68
CA SER A 14 -5.80 18.60 -3.55
C SER A 14 -6.20 17.13 -3.59
N VAL A 15 -5.21 16.26 -3.72
CA VAL A 15 -5.41 14.80 -3.75
C VAL A 15 -6.01 14.37 -2.41
N PRO A 16 -7.17 13.70 -2.38
CA PRO A 16 -7.81 13.32 -1.12
C PRO A 16 -6.91 12.39 -0.31
N ALA A 17 -6.64 12.76 0.95
CA ALA A 17 -5.98 11.92 1.90
C ALA A 17 -6.95 10.85 2.42
N THR A 18 -6.55 9.59 2.37
CA THR A 18 -7.37 8.45 2.78
C THR A 18 -6.99 7.95 4.17
N GLN A 19 -7.98 7.49 4.92
CA GLN A 19 -7.83 7.04 6.32
C GLN A 19 -7.63 5.54 6.43
N SER A 20 -8.15 4.77 5.49
CA SER A 20 -8.00 3.32 5.46
C SER A 20 -7.81 2.77 4.06
N LEU A 21 -7.11 1.63 3.99
CA LEU A 21 -6.87 0.89 2.77
C LEU A 21 -7.21 -0.57 3.01
N SER A 22 -7.96 -1.17 2.09
CA SER A 22 -8.19 -2.61 2.03
C SER A 22 -7.93 -3.14 0.63
N ILE A 23 -7.58 -4.43 0.53
CA ILE A 23 -7.23 -5.09 -0.74
C ILE A 23 -8.01 -6.38 -0.86
N ALA A 24 -8.67 -6.57 -2.00
CA ALA A 24 -9.37 -7.79 -2.38
C ALA A 24 -8.94 -8.24 -3.78
N TYR A 25 -9.08 -9.52 -4.08
CA TYR A 25 -8.91 -10.01 -5.44
C TYR A 25 -10.26 -10.02 -6.17
N ASN A 26 -10.28 -9.47 -7.38
CA ASN A 26 -11.41 -9.49 -8.28
C ASN A 26 -11.15 -10.54 -9.38
N GLU A 27 -11.72 -11.72 -9.21
CA GLU A 27 -11.55 -12.85 -10.12
C GLU A 27 -12.04 -12.56 -11.55
N LYS A 28 -13.13 -11.79 -11.68
CA LYS A 28 -13.74 -11.50 -13.00
C LYS A 28 -12.82 -10.68 -13.90
N GLU A 29 -12.01 -9.81 -13.31
CA GLU A 29 -11.11 -8.92 -14.04
C GLU A 29 -9.65 -9.34 -13.92
N ASP A 30 -9.33 -10.38 -13.14
CA ASP A 30 -7.98 -10.79 -12.77
C ASP A 30 -7.14 -9.61 -12.27
N ARG A 31 -7.67 -8.86 -11.30
CA ARG A 31 -7.03 -7.67 -10.74
C ARG A 31 -7.19 -7.58 -9.23
N LEU A 32 -6.26 -6.91 -8.57
CA LEU A 32 -6.50 -6.52 -7.18
C LEU A 32 -7.36 -5.27 -7.15
N LEU A 33 -8.36 -5.28 -6.28
CA LEU A 33 -9.23 -4.16 -5.99
C LEU A 33 -8.78 -3.53 -4.66
N LEU A 34 -8.19 -2.35 -4.75
CA LEU A 34 -7.87 -1.52 -3.60
C LEU A 34 -9.08 -0.64 -3.30
N THR A 35 -9.56 -0.67 -2.07
CA THR A 35 -10.59 0.25 -1.58
C THR A 35 -9.96 1.22 -0.59
N LEU A 36 -9.98 2.49 -0.94
CA LEU A 36 -9.48 3.59 -0.14
C LEU A 36 -10.67 4.37 0.42
N SER A 37 -10.74 4.49 1.74
CA SER A 37 -11.83 5.25 2.40
C SER A 37 -11.31 6.61 2.85
N ALA A 38 -11.98 7.65 2.39
CA ALA A 38 -11.91 8.99 2.91
C ALA A 38 -13.30 9.31 3.45
N LYS A 39 -13.40 10.14 4.49
CA LYS A 39 -14.60 10.49 5.26
C LYS A 39 -15.96 10.00 4.69
N ASP A 40 -16.40 10.53 3.54
CA ASP A 40 -17.70 10.26 2.93
C ASP A 40 -17.61 9.55 1.58
N VAL A 41 -16.40 9.14 1.16
CA VAL A 41 -16.14 8.57 -0.17
C VAL A 41 -15.30 7.32 -0.06
N ARG A 42 -15.68 6.30 -0.84
CA ARG A 42 -14.86 5.11 -1.09
C ARG A 42 -14.40 5.08 -2.54
N LEU A 43 -13.11 5.21 -2.72
CA LEU A 43 -12.45 5.02 -4.01
C LEU A 43 -12.13 3.54 -4.21
N ARG A 44 -12.43 3.02 -5.39
CA ARG A 44 -12.07 1.68 -5.82
C ARG A 44 -11.04 1.77 -6.94
N LEU A 45 -9.88 1.21 -6.72
CA LEU A 45 -8.74 1.28 -7.64
C LEU A 45 -8.34 -0.13 -8.07
N LEU A 46 -8.26 -0.35 -9.37
CA LEU A 46 -7.87 -1.64 -9.95
C LEU A 46 -6.35 -1.65 -10.19
N LEU A 47 -5.69 -2.63 -9.61
CA LEU A 47 -4.24 -2.83 -9.70
C LEU A 47 -3.96 -4.05 -10.58
N THR A 48 -3.20 -3.85 -11.64
CA THR A 48 -2.78 -4.94 -12.53
C THR A 48 -1.71 -5.80 -11.87
N ARG A 49 -1.59 -7.06 -12.31
CA ARG A 49 -0.53 -8.00 -11.87
C ARG A 49 0.87 -7.38 -11.97
N ARG A 50 1.19 -6.73 -13.10
CA ARG A 50 2.50 -6.08 -13.30
C ARG A 50 2.75 -4.97 -12.29
N LEU A 51 1.76 -4.11 -12.07
CA LEU A 51 1.89 -3.00 -11.13
C LEU A 51 1.95 -3.50 -9.68
N ALA A 52 1.23 -4.58 -9.34
CA ALA A 52 1.29 -5.23 -8.03
C ALA A 52 2.69 -5.77 -7.75
N GLY A 53 3.31 -6.48 -8.70
CA GLY A 53 4.68 -6.97 -8.55
C GLY A 53 5.70 -5.84 -8.35
N GLY A 54 5.62 -4.81 -9.18
CA GLY A 54 6.48 -3.63 -9.04
C GLY A 54 6.29 -2.91 -7.69
N LEU A 55 5.05 -2.79 -7.22
CA LEU A 55 4.75 -2.15 -5.93
C LEU A 55 5.28 -3.00 -4.74
N ILE A 56 5.10 -4.32 -4.78
CA ILE A 56 5.63 -5.23 -3.74
C ILE A 56 7.15 -5.09 -3.65
N ASN A 57 7.87 -5.15 -4.78
CA ASN A 57 9.32 -5.02 -4.81
C ASN A 57 9.79 -3.64 -4.32
N ALA A 58 9.14 -2.58 -4.75
CA ALA A 58 9.45 -1.21 -4.32
C ALA A 58 9.23 -1.01 -2.81
N LEU A 59 8.15 -1.55 -2.25
CA LEU A 59 7.86 -1.48 -0.82
C LEU A 59 8.87 -2.31 0.00
N ALA A 60 9.18 -3.51 -0.46
CA ALA A 60 10.14 -4.39 0.21
C ALA A 60 11.56 -3.78 0.23
N ASP A 61 12.01 -3.22 -0.88
CA ASP A 61 13.30 -2.53 -1.00
C ASP A 61 13.34 -1.27 -0.10
N LEU A 62 12.28 -0.46 -0.11
CA LEU A 62 12.17 0.71 0.73
C LEU A 62 12.23 0.36 2.22
N LEU A 63 11.51 -0.67 2.65
CA LEU A 63 11.51 -1.14 4.03
C LEU A 63 12.90 -1.67 4.43
N ALA A 64 13.59 -2.38 3.56
CA ALA A 64 14.95 -2.83 3.82
C ALA A 64 15.93 -1.66 3.94
N LYS A 65 15.88 -0.69 3.02
CA LYS A 65 16.79 0.47 3.01
C LYS A 65 16.56 1.45 4.15
N THR A 66 15.35 1.50 4.70
CA THR A 66 14.97 2.48 5.72
C THR A 66 14.83 1.89 7.11
N SER A 67 15.17 0.62 7.33
CA SER A 67 15.13 0.00 8.66
C SER A 67 16.11 0.69 9.62
N PRO A 68 15.64 1.20 10.75
CA PRO A 68 16.50 1.98 11.67
C PRO A 68 17.68 1.20 12.22
N GLY A 69 17.51 -0.10 12.48
CA GLY A 69 18.57 -0.96 13.02
C GLY A 69 19.45 -1.63 11.96
N ALA A 70 18.99 -1.67 10.71
CA ALA A 70 19.65 -2.45 9.66
C ALA A 70 20.82 -1.71 8.99
N GLN A 71 20.91 -0.39 9.11
CA GLN A 71 21.92 0.41 8.39
C GLN A 71 23.37 0.12 8.84
N GLN A 72 23.56 -0.32 10.08
CA GLN A 72 24.88 -0.62 10.66
C GLN A 72 25.17 -2.14 10.74
N ALA A 73 24.25 -2.97 10.31
CA ALA A 73 24.36 -4.43 10.41
C ALA A 73 24.91 -5.07 9.12
N SER A 74 25.50 -6.27 9.24
CA SER A 74 25.82 -7.13 8.07
C SER A 74 24.55 -7.47 7.30
N GLN A 75 24.68 -7.91 6.04
CA GLN A 75 23.52 -8.16 5.17
C GLN A 75 22.54 -9.17 5.78
N ASP A 76 23.04 -10.31 6.29
CA ASP A 76 22.20 -11.36 6.89
C ASP A 76 21.44 -10.87 8.12
N VAL A 77 22.09 -10.08 8.96
CA VAL A 77 21.47 -9.46 10.15
C VAL A 77 20.41 -8.45 9.72
N ARG A 78 20.70 -7.66 8.69
CA ARG A 78 19.78 -6.67 8.12
C ARG A 78 18.48 -7.31 7.65
N GLU A 79 18.57 -8.38 6.86
CA GLU A 79 17.41 -9.11 6.36
C GLU A 79 16.58 -9.71 7.50
N SER A 80 17.25 -10.29 8.51
CA SER A 80 16.59 -10.84 9.69
C SER A 80 15.84 -9.76 10.50
N MET A 81 16.42 -8.55 10.61
CA MET A 81 15.78 -7.43 11.31
C MET A 81 14.53 -6.93 10.59
N VAL A 82 14.60 -6.76 9.26
CA VAL A 82 13.45 -6.34 8.45
C VAL A 82 12.34 -7.39 8.48
N LEU A 83 12.70 -8.67 8.46
CA LEU A 83 11.74 -9.76 8.60
C LEU A 83 11.06 -9.75 9.97
N PHE A 84 11.81 -9.51 11.05
CA PHE A 84 11.26 -9.36 12.39
C PHE A 84 10.28 -8.18 12.49
N GLU A 85 10.66 -7.00 11.98
CA GLU A 85 9.78 -5.83 11.91
C GLU A 85 8.48 -6.14 11.14
N HIS A 86 8.60 -6.90 10.05
CA HIS A 86 7.44 -7.31 9.24
C HIS A 86 6.50 -8.22 10.03
N HIS A 87 7.02 -9.24 10.67
CA HIS A 87 6.22 -10.16 11.49
C HIS A 87 5.53 -9.42 12.65
N ASP A 88 6.23 -8.55 13.36
CA ASP A 88 5.66 -7.76 14.44
C ASP A 88 4.50 -6.88 13.93
N ALA A 89 4.68 -6.20 12.80
CA ALA A 89 3.67 -5.37 12.17
C ALA A 89 2.40 -6.16 11.79
N VAL A 90 2.57 -7.34 11.20
CA VAL A 90 1.46 -8.21 10.78
C VAL A 90 0.72 -8.78 12.01
N GLN A 91 1.46 -9.24 13.02
CA GLN A 91 0.85 -9.75 14.26
C GLN A 91 0.10 -8.65 15.02
N ALA A 92 0.65 -7.45 15.11
CA ALA A 92 -0.04 -6.33 15.75
C ALA A 92 -1.33 -5.94 15.02
N ALA A 93 -1.37 -6.02 13.68
CA ALA A 93 -2.59 -5.84 12.90
C ALA A 93 -3.63 -6.93 13.21
N ALA A 94 -3.21 -8.20 13.25
CA ALA A 94 -4.09 -9.32 13.56
C ALA A 94 -4.71 -9.17 14.96
N ARG A 95 -3.91 -8.80 15.97
CA ARG A 95 -4.39 -8.57 17.33
C ARG A 95 -5.41 -7.42 17.38
N ARG A 96 -5.17 -6.30 16.70
CA ARG A 96 -6.11 -5.17 16.63
C ARG A 96 -7.44 -5.59 15.99
N ASN A 97 -7.39 -6.31 14.86
CA ASN A 97 -8.58 -6.79 14.17
C ASN A 97 -9.39 -7.77 15.04
N ALA A 98 -8.74 -8.64 15.80
CA ALA A 98 -9.40 -9.54 16.75
C ALA A 98 -10.06 -8.76 17.92
N ALA A 99 -9.39 -7.74 18.45
CA ALA A 99 -9.90 -6.93 19.56
C ALA A 99 -11.08 -6.02 19.17
N THR A 100 -11.12 -5.55 17.91
CA THR A 100 -12.19 -4.64 17.44
C THR A 100 -13.39 -5.37 16.84
N GLY A 101 -13.40 -6.71 16.81
CA GLY A 101 -14.51 -7.51 16.29
C GLY A 101 -14.80 -7.25 14.82
N ALA A 102 -13.77 -7.08 14.02
CA ALA A 102 -13.76 -7.11 12.54
C ALA A 102 -14.77 -6.17 11.82
N GLN A 103 -15.41 -5.23 12.49
CA GLN A 103 -16.20 -4.20 11.79
C GLN A 103 -15.69 -2.82 12.16
N PRO A 104 -15.23 -2.01 11.17
CA PRO A 104 -15.10 -0.59 11.42
C PRO A 104 -16.49 -0.07 11.81
N LYS A 105 -16.61 0.48 13.01
CA LYS A 105 -17.80 1.25 13.40
C LYS A 105 -17.85 2.44 12.44
N VAL A 106 -18.65 2.29 11.40
CA VAL A 106 -19.08 3.40 10.57
C VAL A 106 -20.17 4.08 11.42
N ASP A 107 -19.89 5.24 11.93
CA ASP A 107 -20.95 6.13 12.40
C ASP A 107 -21.84 6.42 11.19
N ALA A 108 -22.96 5.69 11.13
CA ALA A 108 -23.80 5.63 9.96
C ALA A 108 -24.77 6.82 9.94
N THR A 109 -24.30 7.97 9.54
CA THR A 109 -25.21 9.05 9.15
C THR A 109 -25.60 8.96 7.66
N ALA A 110 -24.79 8.38 6.82
CA ALA A 110 -25.11 7.97 5.44
C ALA A 110 -24.04 6.96 4.94
N PRO A 111 -24.39 5.97 4.08
CA PRO A 111 -23.38 5.10 3.49
C PRO A 111 -22.44 5.95 2.63
N PRO A 112 -21.11 5.74 2.74
CA PRO A 112 -20.14 6.50 1.96
C PRO A 112 -20.39 6.30 0.47
N LYS A 113 -20.26 7.39 -0.31
CA LYS A 113 -20.42 7.36 -1.76
C LYS A 113 -19.37 6.43 -2.38
N LEU A 114 -19.84 5.36 -3.00
CA LEU A 114 -18.99 4.40 -3.70
C LEU A 114 -18.76 4.90 -5.13
N LEU A 115 -17.50 5.20 -5.48
CA LEU A 115 -17.14 5.60 -6.83
C LEU A 115 -16.89 4.38 -7.73
N PRO A 116 -17.10 4.51 -9.06
CA PRO A 116 -16.73 3.47 -10.01
C PRO A 116 -15.25 3.09 -9.89
N PRO A 117 -14.87 1.83 -10.14
CA PRO A 117 -13.48 1.42 -10.09
C PRO A 117 -12.66 2.09 -11.19
N VAL A 118 -11.46 2.55 -10.85
CA VAL A 118 -10.53 3.20 -11.78
C VAL A 118 -9.27 2.37 -11.88
N LEU A 119 -8.78 2.16 -13.11
CA LEU A 119 -7.53 1.46 -13.35
C LEU A 119 -6.34 2.35 -12.94
N LEU A 120 -5.45 1.82 -12.09
CA LEU A 120 -4.21 2.49 -11.74
C LEU A 120 -3.20 2.42 -12.87
N ALA A 121 -2.56 3.56 -13.14
CA ALA A 121 -1.44 3.68 -14.05
C ALA A 121 -0.10 3.59 -13.31
N ALA A 122 0.00 4.19 -12.10
CA ALA A 122 1.20 4.19 -11.28
C ALA A 122 0.86 4.39 -9.80
N VAL A 123 1.84 4.04 -8.95
CA VAL A 123 1.84 4.39 -7.52
C VAL A 123 3.20 5.02 -7.20
N ASP A 124 3.20 6.27 -6.79
CA ASP A 124 4.42 6.92 -6.31
C ASP A 124 4.57 6.69 -4.81
N ILE A 125 5.79 6.43 -4.39
CA ILE A 125 6.13 6.25 -2.99
C ILE A 125 7.05 7.39 -2.57
N GLY A 126 6.61 8.18 -1.60
CA GLY A 126 7.40 9.25 -0.99
C GLY A 126 7.71 8.95 0.48
N ARG A 127 8.78 9.58 1.00
CA ARG A 127 9.11 9.55 2.42
C ARG A 127 9.37 10.97 2.92
N LYS A 128 8.79 11.31 4.08
CA LYS A 128 9.08 12.55 4.79
C LYS A 128 9.27 12.24 6.29
N GLY A 129 10.51 12.29 6.74
CA GLY A 129 10.86 11.84 8.09
C GLY A 129 10.54 10.34 8.27
N GLU A 130 9.71 10.02 9.25
CA GLU A 130 9.29 8.65 9.56
C GLU A 130 7.97 8.23 8.90
N ARG A 131 7.36 9.13 8.12
CA ARG A 131 6.10 8.85 7.42
C ARG A 131 6.35 8.58 5.95
N PHE A 132 5.53 7.72 5.40
CA PHE A 132 5.53 7.33 3.99
C PHE A 132 4.23 7.75 3.34
N THR A 133 4.30 8.17 2.09
CA THR A 133 3.12 8.57 1.31
C THR A 133 3.04 7.70 0.08
N LEU A 134 1.92 7.01 -0.11
CA LEU A 134 1.58 6.31 -1.34
C LEU A 134 0.61 7.20 -2.12
N VAL A 135 0.99 7.65 -3.30
CA VAL A 135 0.15 8.44 -4.20
C VAL A 135 -0.32 7.56 -5.34
N PHE A 136 -1.61 7.26 -5.38
CA PHE A 136 -2.24 6.42 -6.39
C PHE A 136 -2.63 7.28 -7.59
N LYS A 137 -2.10 6.95 -8.76
CA LYS A 137 -2.29 7.72 -10.00
C LYS A 137 -3.10 6.94 -11.02
N GLY A 138 -4.11 7.60 -11.57
CA GLY A 138 -4.77 7.18 -12.80
C GLY A 138 -4.01 7.65 -14.05
N PRO A 139 -4.56 7.44 -15.24
CA PRO A 139 -3.89 7.80 -16.49
C PRO A 139 -3.60 9.31 -16.64
N GLN A 140 -4.42 10.16 -16.03
CA GLN A 140 -4.36 11.62 -16.23
C GLN A 140 -4.00 12.40 -14.97
N GLN A 141 -4.30 11.86 -13.77
CA GLN A 141 -4.15 12.60 -12.53
C GLN A 141 -3.92 11.68 -11.33
N ALA A 142 -3.47 12.26 -10.23
CA ALA A 142 -3.48 11.60 -8.93
C ALA A 142 -4.93 11.46 -8.42
N LEU A 143 -5.27 10.27 -7.93
CA LEU A 143 -6.63 9.90 -7.50
C LEU A 143 -6.78 9.95 -5.98
N ALA A 144 -5.77 9.51 -5.25
CA ALA A 144 -5.75 9.45 -3.80
C ALA A 144 -4.33 9.41 -3.25
N SER A 145 -4.18 9.78 -1.98
CA SER A 145 -2.95 9.57 -1.22
C SER A 145 -3.24 8.85 0.09
N PHE A 146 -2.34 7.97 0.48
CA PHE A 146 -2.38 7.25 1.75
C PHE A 146 -1.08 7.53 2.52
N LEU A 147 -1.23 8.13 3.70
CA LEU A 147 -0.11 8.43 4.58
C LEU A 147 0.05 7.28 5.58
N ALA A 148 1.19 6.61 5.52
CA ALA A 148 1.48 5.44 6.33
C ALA A 148 2.67 5.66 7.28
N SER A 149 2.61 5.07 8.46
CA SER A 149 3.77 4.76 9.28
C SER A 149 4.54 3.58 8.66
N ARG A 150 5.77 3.34 9.13
CA ARG A 150 6.53 2.15 8.74
C ARG A 150 5.75 0.86 8.99
N HIS A 151 5.11 0.77 10.14
CA HIS A 151 4.31 -0.38 10.56
C HIS A 151 3.13 -0.64 9.60
N GLU A 152 2.39 0.41 9.23
CA GLU A 152 1.31 0.30 8.24
C GLU A 152 1.83 -0.07 6.85
N LEU A 153 3.05 0.36 6.49
CA LEU A 153 3.65 0.01 5.21
C LEU A 153 3.97 -1.49 5.13
N HIS A 154 4.45 -2.10 6.22
CA HIS A 154 4.61 -3.56 6.32
C HIS A 154 3.27 -4.29 6.18
N GLN A 155 2.17 -3.75 6.75
CA GLN A 155 0.84 -4.33 6.62
C GLN A 155 0.30 -4.24 5.18
N VAL A 156 0.53 -3.11 4.49
CA VAL A 156 0.17 -2.95 3.08
C VAL A 156 0.93 -3.97 2.22
N LEU A 157 2.23 -4.16 2.48
CA LEU A 157 3.05 -5.16 1.78
C LEU A 157 2.51 -6.57 1.98
N ASP A 158 2.18 -6.94 3.23
CA ASP A 158 1.60 -8.25 3.56
C ASP A 158 0.26 -8.48 2.88
N MET A 159 -0.63 -7.49 2.92
CA MET A 159 -1.93 -7.57 2.22
C MET A 159 -1.76 -7.76 0.71
N LEU A 160 -0.86 -7.03 0.06
CA LEU A 160 -0.58 -7.18 -1.37
C LEU A 160 -0.08 -8.59 -1.66
N ARG A 161 0.94 -9.05 -0.93
CA ARG A 161 1.53 -10.39 -1.11
C ARG A 161 0.49 -11.49 -0.89
N SER A 162 -0.25 -11.43 0.20
CA SER A 162 -1.29 -12.41 0.51
C SER A 162 -2.34 -12.51 -0.60
N LYS A 163 -2.79 -11.37 -1.14
CA LYS A 163 -3.80 -11.35 -2.20
C LYS A 163 -3.25 -11.79 -3.55
N THR A 164 -1.99 -11.53 -3.87
CA THR A 164 -1.36 -12.04 -5.10
C THR A 164 -1.15 -13.56 -5.05
N VAL A 165 -0.82 -14.11 -3.88
CA VAL A 165 -0.75 -15.56 -3.65
C VAL A 165 -2.14 -16.19 -3.79
N SER A 166 -3.18 -15.61 -3.16
CA SER A 166 -4.56 -16.09 -3.27
C SER A 166 -5.10 -16.03 -4.71
N ALA A 167 -4.63 -15.07 -5.51
CA ALA A 167 -4.96 -14.93 -6.93
C ALA A 167 -4.20 -15.92 -7.83
N GLY A 168 -3.29 -16.73 -7.28
CA GLY A 168 -2.44 -17.63 -8.06
C GLY A 168 -1.41 -16.91 -8.94
N TRP A 169 -1.08 -15.65 -8.63
CA TRP A 169 -0.11 -14.89 -9.41
C TRP A 169 1.31 -15.29 -9.05
N ALA A 170 2.02 -15.95 -9.95
CA ALA A 170 3.44 -16.21 -9.81
C ALA A 170 4.21 -14.91 -10.11
N LEU A 171 4.43 -14.09 -9.09
CA LEU A 171 5.21 -12.86 -9.18
C LEU A 171 6.69 -13.15 -8.85
N SER A 172 7.60 -12.53 -9.62
CA SER A 172 9.00 -12.45 -9.23
C SER A 172 9.15 -11.37 -8.17
N ILE A 173 9.54 -11.77 -6.96
CA ILE A 173 9.78 -10.88 -5.83
C ILE A 173 11.27 -10.91 -5.54
N ASP A 174 11.93 -9.75 -5.70
CA ASP A 174 13.39 -9.63 -5.56
C ASP A 174 13.85 -9.39 -4.13
N ALA A 175 12.98 -9.61 -3.14
CA ALA A 175 13.25 -9.39 -1.73
C ALA A 175 13.46 -10.72 -1.00
N GLY A 176 14.71 -11.18 -0.89
CA GLY A 176 15.09 -12.44 -0.25
C GLY A 176 14.59 -12.57 1.20
N TRP A 177 14.52 -11.46 1.94
CA TRP A 177 14.01 -11.46 3.31
C TRP A 177 12.51 -11.82 3.40
N LEU A 178 11.71 -11.55 2.38
CA LEU A 178 10.30 -11.95 2.33
C LEU A 178 10.13 -13.45 2.11
N ASP A 179 11.03 -14.09 1.36
CA ASP A 179 10.96 -15.52 1.06
C ASP A 179 11.53 -16.38 2.19
N ALA A 180 12.53 -15.88 2.93
CA ALA A 180 13.11 -16.55 4.09
C ALA A 180 12.06 -16.86 5.18
N GLY A 181 11.05 -15.98 5.35
CA GLY A 181 9.93 -16.20 6.25
C GLY A 181 9.01 -17.36 5.84
N ALA A 182 8.77 -17.53 4.55
CA ALA A 182 7.94 -18.61 4.03
C ALA A 182 8.60 -20.00 4.14
N ALA A 183 9.92 -20.05 4.03
CA ALA A 183 10.67 -21.30 4.17
C ALA A 183 10.69 -21.81 5.62
N LYS A 184 10.85 -20.92 6.62
CA LYS A 184 10.85 -21.29 8.05
C LYS A 184 9.49 -21.79 8.56
N LEU A 185 8.38 -21.29 8.01
CA LEU A 185 7.03 -21.74 8.39
C LEU A 185 6.65 -23.12 7.83
N ARG A 186 7.38 -23.61 6.82
CA ARG A 186 7.17 -24.96 6.24
C ARG A 186 7.97 -26.07 6.93
N MET A 187 8.85 -25.74 7.85
CA MET A 187 9.73 -26.70 8.53
C MET A 187 9.32 -27.02 9.98
N ASN A 188 8.17 -26.53 10.45
CA ASN A 188 7.60 -26.87 11.77
C ASN A 188 6.26 -27.54 11.63
#